data_56ba199a8f0b59d610a4f842ca4987cc
#
_entry.id   56ba199a8f0b59d610a4f842ca4987cc
#
_cell.length_a   1.000
_cell.length_b   1.000
_cell.length_c   1.000
_cell.angle_alpha   90.00
_cell.angle_beta   90.00
_cell.angle_gamma   90.00
#
_symmetry.space_group_name_H-M   'P 1'
#
loop_
_entity.id
_entity.type
_entity.pdbx_description
1 polymer ?
#
loop_
_entity_poly.entity_id
_entity_poly.type
_entity_poly.pdbx_seq_one_letter_code
_entity_poly.pdbx_strand_id
1 'polypeptide(L)'
;MAFKDDYLKINSQTDNYFLKTKKIITKFGDKDVTYAVFLRRPGILAIKMAIDWIKFVAKKRKIKITINSPYKEGDWFGAGEPILYIRGSMKNLVDLETLYLQKIGPSCIAAANAFQMCVDLPMSSFIAMEARHCAGTEMSNMMSYAASVGSKSAKKKKAKGFIGTSVSEPSKYFNLNSGLGTMPHALVGYAGSTIESVRMFHATFPKENIVILPDYFGKEISDSISVCREYNHLAVKSMVLVRLDTPSGRYIEGLDLAKSYNIIEKYAPQSISEYRSEEELKHLVGPGVSAAALWYLKLSDNLCTDCQSRLLLRFHYLFHEFFRIEQSIWD
;
A
#
# COMPACT_ATOMS: atom_id res chain seq x y z
N MET A 1 -15.70 13.70 9.26
CA MET A 1 -16.84 12.84 9.65
C MET A 1 -16.40 11.64 10.50
N ALA A 2 -15.36 10.89 10.16
CA ALA A 2 -14.88 9.71 10.91
C ALA A 2 -14.69 9.92 12.43
N PHE A 3 -14.06 11.00 12.84
CA PHE A 3 -13.82 11.27 14.28
C PHE A 3 -15.08 11.47 15.13
N LYS A 4 -16.20 11.84 14.54
CA LYS A 4 -17.46 12.05 15.28
C LYS A 4 -18.07 10.72 15.72
N ASP A 5 -18.04 9.73 14.85
CA ASP A 5 -18.58 8.40 15.12
C ASP A 5 -17.73 7.67 16.16
N ASP A 6 -16.40 7.77 16.05
CA ASP A 6 -15.47 7.26 17.06
C ASP A 6 -15.71 7.88 18.43
N TYR A 7 -15.92 9.20 18.49
CA TYR A 7 -16.18 9.89 19.75
C TYR A 7 -17.43 9.37 20.45
N LEU A 8 -18.50 9.11 19.70
CA LEU A 8 -19.75 8.57 20.27
C LEU A 8 -19.60 7.15 20.77
N LYS A 9 -18.63 6.40 20.28
CA LYS A 9 -18.39 5.00 20.60
C LYS A 9 -17.23 4.77 21.59
N ILE A 10 -16.58 5.81 22.12
CA ILE A 10 -15.42 5.67 23.01
C ILE A 10 -15.66 4.61 24.10
N ASN A 11 -16.76 4.73 24.86
CA ASN A 11 -17.03 3.80 25.94
C ASN A 11 -17.28 2.35 25.51
N SER A 12 -17.85 2.13 24.33
CA SER A 12 -18.10 0.78 23.80
C SER A 12 -16.90 0.12 23.12
N GLN A 13 -15.90 0.93 22.76
CA GLN A 13 -14.69 0.48 22.07
C GLN A 13 -13.44 0.49 22.97
N THR A 14 -13.54 1.03 24.17
CA THR A 14 -12.46 1.06 25.17
C THR A 14 -12.43 -0.24 25.95
N ASP A 15 -11.24 -0.79 26.17
CA ASP A 15 -11.05 -1.96 27.01
C ASP A 15 -11.64 -1.77 28.41
N ASN A 16 -12.35 -2.77 28.89
CA ASN A 16 -13.14 -2.70 30.14
C ASN A 16 -12.30 -2.33 31.38
N TYR A 17 -11.03 -2.72 31.41
CA TYR A 17 -10.17 -2.41 32.55
C TYR A 17 -9.86 -0.90 32.62
N PHE A 18 -9.79 -0.19 31.52
CA PHE A 18 -9.68 1.27 31.51
C PHE A 18 -10.96 1.96 32.01
N LEU A 19 -12.13 1.43 31.65
CA LEU A 19 -13.40 1.95 32.17
C LEU A 19 -13.54 1.71 33.67
N LYS A 20 -13.07 0.57 34.17
CA LYS A 20 -13.00 0.29 35.62
C LYS A 20 -12.03 1.25 36.33
N THR A 21 -10.84 1.45 35.74
CA THR A 21 -9.85 2.41 36.24
C THR A 21 -10.42 3.83 36.30
N LYS A 22 -11.16 4.27 35.31
CA LYS A 22 -11.83 5.58 35.32
C LYS A 22 -12.82 5.74 36.47
N LYS A 23 -13.58 4.70 36.83
CA LYS A 23 -14.47 4.67 37.99
C LYS A 23 -13.69 4.77 39.30
N ILE A 24 -12.57 4.04 39.42
CA ILE A 24 -11.69 4.07 40.57
C ILE A 24 -11.14 5.48 40.80
N ILE A 25 -10.58 6.10 39.78
CA ILE A 25 -10.03 7.46 39.82
C ILE A 25 -11.10 8.47 40.21
N THR A 26 -12.32 8.29 39.70
CA THR A 26 -13.45 9.17 40.06
C THR A 26 -13.78 9.10 41.54
N LYS A 27 -13.60 7.94 42.20
CA LYS A 27 -13.89 7.74 43.61
C LYS A 27 -12.73 8.17 44.54
N PHE A 28 -11.48 7.90 44.14
CA PHE A 28 -10.31 8.09 45.00
C PHE A 28 -9.48 9.34 44.69
N GLY A 29 -9.86 10.10 43.68
CA GLY A 29 -9.21 11.34 43.28
C GLY A 29 -8.43 11.22 41.98
N ASP A 30 -8.46 12.29 41.21
CA ASP A 30 -7.79 12.42 39.93
C ASP A 30 -6.37 12.98 40.10
N LYS A 31 -5.46 12.63 39.20
CA LYS A 31 -4.07 13.12 39.17
C LYS A 31 -3.66 13.43 37.72
N ASP A 32 -2.78 14.39 37.57
CA ASP A 32 -2.10 14.61 36.30
C ASP A 32 -1.05 13.51 36.05
N VAL A 33 -1.09 12.96 34.85
CA VAL A 33 -0.19 11.91 34.39
C VAL A 33 0.42 12.25 33.03
N THR A 34 1.51 11.60 32.71
CA THR A 34 2.13 11.64 31.39
C THR A 34 2.24 10.20 30.87
N TYR A 35 1.53 9.90 29.79
CA TYR A 35 1.71 8.67 29.05
C TYR A 35 2.89 8.81 28.09
N ALA A 36 3.80 7.83 28.07
CA ALA A 36 4.85 7.67 27.09
C ALA A 36 4.46 6.52 26.17
N VAL A 37 4.15 6.83 24.92
CA VAL A 37 3.77 5.84 23.92
C VAL A 37 5.00 5.44 23.12
N PHE A 38 5.20 4.13 22.96
CA PHE A 38 6.31 3.55 22.20
C PHE A 38 5.83 2.30 21.44
N LEU A 39 6.61 1.88 20.43
CA LEU A 39 6.40 0.60 19.74
C LEU A 39 7.55 -0.36 20.10
N ARG A 40 7.25 -1.65 20.12
CA ARG A 40 8.25 -2.70 20.38
C ARG A 40 9.18 -2.97 19.20
N ARG A 41 8.83 -2.48 18.02
CA ARG A 41 9.61 -2.57 16.78
C ARG A 41 9.97 -1.18 16.29
N PRO A 42 11.10 -1.01 15.59
CA PRO A 42 11.42 0.26 14.94
C PRO A 42 10.46 0.54 13.79
N GLY A 43 10.37 1.78 13.36
CA GLY A 43 9.46 2.13 12.27
C GLY A 43 9.58 3.55 11.76
N ILE A 44 8.62 3.92 10.93
CA ILE A 44 8.43 5.28 10.42
C ILE A 44 7.25 5.92 11.14
N LEU A 45 7.48 7.10 11.71
CA LEU A 45 6.45 7.80 12.48
C LEU A 45 5.29 8.23 11.58
N ALA A 46 4.09 7.70 11.85
CA ALA A 46 2.84 8.00 11.16
C ALA A 46 1.71 8.15 12.19
N ILE A 47 1.73 9.23 13.00
CA ILE A 47 0.84 9.41 14.15
C ILE A 47 -0.10 10.60 14.04
N LYS A 48 -0.07 11.34 12.93
CA LYS A 48 -0.90 12.55 12.78
C LYS A 48 -2.40 12.26 12.94
N MET A 49 -2.89 11.12 12.44
CA MET A 49 -4.31 10.76 12.60
C MET A 49 -4.69 10.55 14.07
N ALA A 50 -3.82 9.91 14.85
CA ALA A 50 -4.02 9.74 16.28
C ALA A 50 -4.00 11.09 17.04
N ILE A 51 -3.03 11.95 16.73
CA ILE A 51 -2.91 13.28 17.33
C ILE A 51 -4.15 14.13 17.02
N ASP A 52 -4.59 14.13 15.76
CA ASP A 52 -5.78 14.90 15.33
C ASP A 52 -7.04 14.37 16.03
N TRP A 53 -7.17 13.05 16.19
CA TRP A 53 -8.26 12.45 16.94
C TRP A 53 -8.23 12.83 18.43
N ILE A 54 -7.07 12.76 19.12
CA ILE A 54 -6.93 13.14 20.51
C ILE A 54 -7.31 14.63 20.70
N LYS A 55 -6.82 15.50 19.81
CA LYS A 55 -7.16 16.94 19.82
C LYS A 55 -8.66 17.18 19.63
N PHE A 56 -9.29 16.41 18.72
CA PHE A 56 -10.73 16.49 18.51
C PHE A 56 -11.51 16.09 19.77
N VAL A 57 -11.13 14.98 20.44
CA VAL A 57 -11.74 14.52 21.68
C VAL A 57 -11.54 15.57 22.80
N ALA A 58 -10.33 16.09 22.95
CA ALA A 58 -10.03 17.12 23.94
C ALA A 58 -10.92 18.35 23.77
N LYS A 59 -11.10 18.83 22.53
CA LYS A 59 -11.99 19.93 22.21
C LYS A 59 -13.45 19.61 22.54
N LYS A 60 -13.93 18.41 22.21
CA LYS A 60 -15.31 17.98 22.47
C LYS A 60 -15.61 17.84 23.98
N ARG A 61 -14.64 17.33 24.74
CA ARG A 61 -14.74 17.17 26.20
C ARG A 61 -14.43 18.46 26.96
N LYS A 62 -13.95 19.52 26.29
CA LYS A 62 -13.47 20.78 26.91
C LYS A 62 -12.37 20.52 27.96
N ILE A 63 -11.46 19.62 27.68
CA ILE A 63 -10.35 19.23 28.55
C ILE A 63 -9.01 19.72 28.00
N LYS A 64 -8.04 19.94 28.90
CA LYS A 64 -6.68 20.31 28.54
C LYS A 64 -5.83 19.02 28.43
N ILE A 65 -5.19 18.82 27.29
CA ILE A 65 -4.23 17.75 27.03
C ILE A 65 -3.02 18.39 26.37
N THR A 66 -1.81 18.06 26.86
CA THR A 66 -0.56 18.44 26.20
C THR A 66 -0.04 17.24 25.42
N ILE A 67 0.28 17.45 24.16
CA ILE A 67 0.81 16.40 23.26
C ILE A 67 2.17 16.87 22.76
N ASN A 68 3.19 16.04 22.95
CA ASN A 68 4.55 16.29 22.46
C ASN A 68 5.11 15.03 21.83
N SER A 69 5.79 15.16 20.69
CA SER A 69 6.54 14.08 20.04
C SER A 69 7.98 14.53 19.85
N PRO A 70 8.97 13.72 20.23
CA PRO A 70 10.39 14.00 19.96
C PRO A 70 10.74 13.85 18.49
N TYR A 71 9.88 13.24 17.68
CA TYR A 71 10.06 12.96 16.27
C TYR A 71 9.07 13.75 15.41
N LYS A 72 9.43 13.97 14.15
CA LYS A 72 8.53 14.52 13.12
C LYS A 72 7.89 13.40 12.32
N GLU A 73 6.73 13.68 11.75
CA GLU A 73 6.04 12.78 10.83
C GLU A 73 6.98 12.31 9.71
N GLY A 74 7.11 11.00 9.55
CA GLY A 74 8.02 10.38 8.59
C GLY A 74 9.44 10.15 9.08
N ASP A 75 9.77 10.51 10.31
CA ASP A 75 11.09 10.18 10.88
C ASP A 75 11.14 8.70 11.27
N TRP A 76 12.35 8.14 11.21
CA TRP A 76 12.63 6.81 11.74
C TRP A 76 12.77 6.89 13.27
N PHE A 77 12.21 5.90 13.98
CA PHE A 77 12.37 5.72 15.42
C PHE A 77 12.80 4.29 15.76
N GLY A 78 13.53 4.14 16.87
CA GLY A 78 13.98 2.84 17.38
C GLY A 78 12.94 2.10 18.20
N ALA A 79 13.12 0.79 18.37
CA ALA A 79 12.29 -0.03 19.23
C ALA A 79 12.34 0.43 20.69
N GLY A 80 11.19 0.58 21.35
CA GLY A 80 11.08 1.01 22.74
C GLY A 80 11.30 2.49 22.97
N GLU A 81 11.64 3.27 21.96
CA GLU A 81 11.78 4.71 22.07
C GLU A 81 10.41 5.40 22.19
N PRO A 82 10.22 6.32 23.15
CA PRO A 82 8.98 7.08 23.23
C PRO A 82 8.77 7.97 22.01
N ILE A 83 7.71 7.71 21.26
CA ILE A 83 7.35 8.47 20.04
C ILE A 83 6.32 9.56 20.30
N LEU A 84 5.62 9.48 21.44
CA LEU A 84 4.57 10.43 21.79
C LEU A 84 4.43 10.51 23.31
N TYR A 85 4.38 11.74 23.82
CA TYR A 85 3.99 12.03 25.20
C TYR A 85 2.64 12.69 25.24
N ILE A 86 1.72 12.18 26.06
CA ILE A 86 0.37 12.72 26.26
C ILE A 86 0.20 13.02 27.75
N ARG A 87 0.06 14.30 28.09
CA ARG A 87 -0.08 14.74 29.49
C ARG A 87 -1.46 15.35 29.74
N GLY A 88 -2.05 15.01 30.86
CA GLY A 88 -3.30 15.57 31.37
C GLY A 88 -3.85 14.80 32.54
N SER A 89 -5.08 15.11 32.96
CA SER A 89 -5.81 14.42 33.99
C SER A 89 -5.99 12.93 33.61
N MET A 90 -5.63 12.01 34.48
CA MET A 90 -5.74 10.58 34.23
C MET A 90 -7.21 10.16 33.96
N LYS A 91 -8.17 10.76 34.66
CA LYS A 91 -9.59 10.54 34.42
C LYS A 91 -10.03 10.87 33.00
N ASN A 92 -9.35 11.81 32.35
CA ASN A 92 -9.65 12.27 30.99
C ASN A 92 -8.89 11.51 29.91
N LEU A 93 -7.78 10.86 30.26
CA LEU A 93 -6.90 10.14 29.33
C LEU A 93 -7.15 8.63 29.28
N VAL A 94 -7.47 8.02 30.42
CA VAL A 94 -7.47 6.59 30.63
C VAL A 94 -8.43 5.82 29.69
N ASP A 95 -9.53 6.41 29.30
CA ASP A 95 -10.51 5.81 28.40
C ASP A 95 -10.23 6.10 26.90
N LEU A 96 -9.11 6.73 26.60
CA LEU A 96 -8.71 7.03 25.22
C LEU A 96 -7.62 6.09 24.69
N GLU A 97 -6.97 5.33 25.60
CA GLU A 97 -5.76 4.57 25.29
C GLU A 97 -5.99 3.56 24.17
N THR A 98 -7.00 2.71 24.27
CA THR A 98 -7.32 1.71 23.24
C THR A 98 -7.44 2.36 21.85
N LEU A 99 -8.16 3.47 21.75
CA LEU A 99 -8.47 4.07 20.44
C LEU A 99 -7.29 4.82 19.82
N TYR A 100 -6.47 5.50 20.61
CA TYR A 100 -5.31 6.16 19.98
C TYR A 100 -4.21 5.16 19.63
N LEU A 101 -4.05 4.06 20.40
CA LEU A 101 -3.09 3.00 20.06
C LEU A 101 -3.48 2.26 18.79
N GLN A 102 -4.78 2.01 18.54
CA GLN A 102 -5.31 1.47 17.29
C GLN A 102 -4.94 2.33 16.07
N LYS A 103 -4.77 3.63 16.25
CA LYS A 103 -4.41 4.57 15.17
C LYS A 103 -2.88 4.72 15.03
N ILE A 104 -2.11 4.48 16.07
CA ILE A 104 -0.64 4.62 16.08
C ILE A 104 0.05 3.38 15.52
N GLY A 105 -0.20 2.22 16.13
CA GLY A 105 0.53 0.98 15.83
C GLY A 105 0.46 0.59 14.36
N PRO A 106 -0.73 0.31 13.82
CA PRO A 106 -0.89 -0.10 12.42
C PRO A 106 -0.36 0.94 11.43
N SER A 107 -0.56 2.24 11.70
CA SER A 107 -0.08 3.32 10.82
C SER A 107 1.45 3.37 10.75
N CYS A 108 2.15 3.24 11.88
CA CYS A 108 3.60 3.26 11.90
C CYS A 108 4.20 2.03 11.21
N ILE A 109 3.62 0.84 11.41
CA ILE A 109 4.05 -0.40 10.75
C ILE A 109 3.84 -0.29 9.23
N ALA A 110 2.65 0.10 8.80
CA ALA A 110 2.36 0.25 7.37
C ALA A 110 3.24 1.33 6.70
N ALA A 111 3.55 2.42 7.41
CA ALA A 111 4.47 3.44 6.91
C ALA A 111 5.91 2.91 6.77
N ALA A 112 6.36 2.07 7.71
CA ALA A 112 7.67 1.43 7.64
C ALA A 112 7.76 0.47 6.47
N ASN A 113 6.74 -0.36 6.24
CA ASN A 113 6.67 -1.29 5.10
C ASN A 113 6.66 -0.52 3.77
N ALA A 114 5.84 0.52 3.65
CA ALA A 114 5.81 1.36 2.46
C ALA A 114 7.14 2.07 2.20
N PHE A 115 7.81 2.53 3.25
CA PHE A 115 9.17 3.11 3.15
C PHE A 115 10.15 2.07 2.62
N GLN A 116 10.17 0.86 3.20
CA GLN A 116 11.07 -0.21 2.80
C GLN A 116 10.87 -0.61 1.34
N MET A 117 9.61 -0.85 0.91
CA MET A 117 9.28 -1.12 -0.49
C MET A 117 9.84 -0.06 -1.44
N CYS A 118 9.67 1.22 -1.08
CA CYS A 118 10.15 2.32 -1.91
C CYS A 118 11.68 2.39 -1.97
N VAL A 119 12.38 2.04 -0.89
CA VAL A 119 13.86 2.06 -0.83
C VAL A 119 14.44 0.87 -1.57
N ASP A 120 13.83 -0.30 -1.46
CA ASP A 120 14.26 -1.52 -2.16
C ASP A 120 14.06 -1.41 -3.68
N LEU A 121 13.02 -0.70 -4.11
CA LEU A 121 12.70 -0.48 -5.53
C LEU A 121 12.62 1.02 -5.86
N PRO A 122 13.74 1.77 -5.77
CA PRO A 122 13.73 3.23 -5.79
C PRO A 122 13.26 3.81 -7.13
N MET A 123 13.43 3.07 -8.23
CA MET A 123 13.00 3.48 -9.56
C MET A 123 11.55 3.11 -9.89
N SER A 124 10.86 2.38 -9.00
CA SER A 124 9.47 1.98 -9.16
C SER A 124 8.51 2.97 -8.54
N SER A 125 7.34 3.12 -9.18
CA SER A 125 6.19 3.85 -8.63
C SER A 125 5.15 2.85 -8.14
N PHE A 126 4.53 3.12 -7.01
CA PHE A 126 3.53 2.25 -6.37
C PHE A 126 2.16 2.91 -6.33
N ILE A 127 1.11 2.11 -6.32
CA ILE A 127 -0.27 2.53 -6.01
C ILE A 127 -0.72 1.73 -4.79
N ALA A 128 -1.24 2.42 -3.79
CA ALA A 128 -1.83 1.80 -2.62
C ALA A 128 -3.20 1.19 -3.01
N MET A 129 -3.32 -0.14 -2.97
CA MET A 129 -4.52 -0.88 -3.41
C MET A 129 -5.13 -1.73 -2.27
N GLU A 130 -4.86 -1.36 -1.04
CA GLU A 130 -5.21 -2.08 0.18
C GLU A 130 -6.71 -2.12 0.49
N ALA A 131 -7.51 -1.21 -0.06
CA ALA A 131 -8.87 -0.94 0.39
C ALA A 131 -9.77 -2.19 0.53
N ARG A 132 -9.71 -3.11 -0.43
CA ARG A 132 -10.51 -4.35 -0.41
C ARG A 132 -10.02 -5.41 0.60
N HIS A 133 -8.83 -5.19 1.18
CA HIS A 133 -8.21 -6.09 2.16
C HIS A 133 -8.24 -5.52 3.58
N CYS A 134 -8.74 -4.30 3.75
CA CYS A 134 -8.84 -3.64 5.04
C CYS A 134 -10.14 -3.98 5.78
N ALA A 135 -10.07 -4.01 7.10
CA ALA A 135 -11.23 -4.13 7.99
C ALA A 135 -12.02 -2.81 8.05
N GLY A 136 -12.64 -2.46 6.94
CA GLY A 136 -13.48 -1.27 6.80
C GLY A 136 -12.75 0.01 6.37
N THR A 137 -13.53 1.06 6.18
CA THR A 137 -13.08 2.33 5.59
C THR A 137 -12.07 3.08 6.45
N GLU A 138 -12.15 2.97 7.78
CA GLU A 138 -11.19 3.62 8.67
C GLU A 138 -9.79 3.03 8.47
N MET A 139 -9.67 1.69 8.47
CA MET A 139 -8.40 1.02 8.21
C MET A 139 -7.87 1.35 6.81
N SER A 140 -8.72 1.36 5.78
CA SER A 140 -8.31 1.74 4.42
C SER A 140 -7.74 3.16 4.36
N ASN A 141 -8.41 4.14 4.99
CA ASN A 141 -7.90 5.50 5.09
C ASN A 141 -6.56 5.57 5.81
N MET A 142 -6.42 4.81 6.90
CA MET A 142 -5.22 4.75 7.72
C MET A 142 -4.04 4.15 6.97
N MET A 143 -4.26 3.07 6.21
CA MET A 143 -3.21 2.41 5.41
C MET A 143 -2.75 3.30 4.25
N SER A 144 -3.67 3.94 3.51
CA SER A 144 -3.32 4.91 2.46
C SER A 144 -2.54 6.11 3.02
N TYR A 145 -2.95 6.66 4.17
CA TYR A 145 -2.21 7.70 4.86
C TYR A 145 -0.80 7.23 5.21
N ALA A 146 -0.67 6.06 5.84
CA ALA A 146 0.61 5.48 6.23
C ALA A 146 1.53 5.26 5.02
N ALA A 147 1.01 4.71 3.93
CA ALA A 147 1.75 4.56 2.67
C ALA A 147 2.26 5.90 2.15
N SER A 148 1.46 6.97 2.24
CA SER A 148 1.89 8.31 1.84
C SER A 148 3.02 8.86 2.70
N VAL A 149 3.03 8.57 4.01
CA VAL A 149 4.08 8.99 4.95
C VAL A 149 5.37 8.24 4.66
N GLY A 150 5.33 6.91 4.57
CA GLY A 150 6.49 6.09 4.22
C GLY A 150 7.09 6.48 2.87
N SER A 151 6.24 6.70 1.88
CA SER A 151 6.65 7.18 0.55
C SER A 151 7.35 8.54 0.60
N LYS A 152 6.82 9.52 1.34
CA LYS A 152 7.44 10.84 1.49
C LYS A 152 8.83 10.73 2.13
N SER A 153 9.01 9.83 3.09
CA SER A 153 10.31 9.57 3.70
C SER A 153 11.29 8.92 2.73
N ALA A 154 10.83 7.95 1.93
CA ALA A 154 11.66 7.30 0.91
C ALA A 154 12.05 8.25 -0.23
N LYS A 155 11.19 9.21 -0.58
CA LYS A 155 11.50 10.25 -1.59
C LYS A 155 12.69 11.12 -1.17
N LYS A 156 12.95 11.33 0.12
CA LYS A 156 14.16 11.97 0.62
C LYS A 156 15.42 11.17 0.28
N LYS A 157 15.28 9.85 0.03
CA LYS A 157 16.34 8.94 -0.44
C LYS A 157 16.29 8.72 -1.96
N LYS A 158 15.66 9.63 -2.72
CA LYS A 158 15.52 9.62 -4.19
C LYS A 158 14.66 8.50 -4.76
N ALA A 159 13.85 7.82 -3.96
CA ALA A 159 12.87 6.86 -4.46
C ALA A 159 11.68 7.57 -5.14
N LYS A 160 11.09 6.96 -6.17
CA LYS A 160 9.85 7.45 -6.80
C LYS A 160 8.65 7.31 -5.87
N GLY A 161 8.53 6.19 -5.17
CA GLY A 161 7.55 5.92 -4.14
C GLY A 161 6.10 5.81 -4.61
N PHE A 162 5.17 5.91 -3.69
CA PHE A 162 3.74 5.83 -3.98
C PHE A 162 3.26 7.09 -4.70
N ILE A 163 2.49 6.89 -5.78
CA ILE A 163 1.92 7.94 -6.62
C ILE A 163 0.43 8.18 -6.36
N GLY A 164 -0.23 7.29 -5.63
CA GLY A 164 -1.65 7.39 -5.32
C GLY A 164 -2.20 6.16 -4.63
N THR A 165 -3.50 6.14 -4.51
CA THR A 165 -4.31 5.02 -3.99
C THR A 165 -5.44 4.69 -4.98
N SER A 166 -6.01 3.49 -4.88
CA SER A 166 -7.12 3.05 -5.72
C SER A 166 -8.48 3.62 -5.30
N VAL A 167 -8.57 4.26 -4.13
CA VAL A 167 -9.82 4.79 -3.56
C VAL A 167 -9.79 6.31 -3.51
N SER A 168 -10.92 6.95 -3.82
CA SER A 168 -10.98 8.41 -3.93
C SER A 168 -10.87 9.14 -2.60
N GLU A 169 -11.46 8.64 -1.50
CA GLU A 169 -11.43 9.33 -0.21
C GLU A 169 -10.01 9.57 0.33
N PRO A 170 -9.09 8.58 0.37
CA PRO A 170 -7.72 8.78 0.82
C PRO A 170 -6.77 9.37 -0.25
N SER A 171 -7.21 9.62 -1.47
CA SER A 171 -6.37 10.18 -2.55
C SER A 171 -5.75 11.53 -2.17
N LYS A 172 -6.41 12.28 -1.29
CA LYS A 172 -5.92 13.55 -0.70
C LYS A 172 -4.53 13.43 -0.05
N TYR A 173 -4.16 12.28 0.49
CA TYR A 173 -2.83 12.07 1.08
C TYR A 173 -1.70 12.06 0.04
N PHE A 174 -2.07 11.84 -1.22
CA PHE A 174 -1.18 11.86 -2.39
C PHE A 174 -1.34 13.12 -3.25
N ASN A 175 -2.11 14.10 -2.78
CA ASN A 175 -2.47 15.33 -3.50
C ASN A 175 -3.24 15.06 -4.81
N LEU A 176 -4.11 14.04 -4.79
CA LEU A 176 -4.99 13.69 -5.90
C LEU A 176 -6.44 13.98 -5.54
N ASN A 177 -7.27 14.28 -6.54
CA ASN A 177 -8.70 14.52 -6.37
C ASN A 177 -9.55 13.23 -6.41
N SER A 178 -8.99 12.15 -6.99
CA SER A 178 -9.65 10.86 -7.11
C SER A 178 -8.67 9.72 -6.99
N GLY A 179 -9.18 8.51 -6.74
CA GLY A 179 -8.40 7.28 -6.78
C GLY A 179 -7.89 6.98 -8.18
N LEU A 180 -6.74 6.30 -8.24
CA LEU A 180 -6.19 5.78 -9.49
C LEU A 180 -6.84 4.42 -9.76
N GLY A 181 -7.31 4.23 -10.97
CA GLY A 181 -7.98 3.01 -11.38
C GLY A 181 -7.56 2.56 -12.75
N THR A 182 -7.80 1.28 -13.01
CA THR A 182 -7.66 0.64 -14.32
C THR A 182 -8.87 -0.29 -14.51
N MET A 183 -8.88 -1.10 -15.56
CA MET A 183 -9.96 -2.09 -15.73
C MET A 183 -9.81 -3.26 -14.74
N PRO A 184 -10.91 -3.77 -14.17
CA PRO A 184 -10.91 -5.00 -13.36
C PRO A 184 -11.09 -6.24 -14.23
N HIS A 185 -10.73 -7.43 -13.71
CA HIS A 185 -11.02 -8.72 -14.36
C HIS A 185 -12.51 -8.91 -14.70
N ALA A 186 -13.40 -8.34 -13.88
CA ALA A 186 -14.85 -8.39 -14.16
C ALA A 186 -15.22 -7.73 -15.49
N LEU A 187 -14.54 -6.67 -15.91
CA LEU A 187 -14.75 -6.05 -17.23
C LEU A 187 -14.25 -6.98 -18.34
N VAL A 188 -13.09 -7.62 -18.16
CA VAL A 188 -12.52 -8.54 -19.16
C VAL A 188 -13.44 -9.75 -19.35
N GLY A 189 -13.96 -10.31 -18.24
CA GLY A 189 -14.94 -11.39 -18.29
C GLY A 189 -16.27 -10.98 -18.94
N TYR A 190 -16.77 -9.78 -18.62
CA TYR A 190 -17.97 -9.23 -19.24
C TYR A 190 -17.81 -9.03 -20.76
N ALA A 191 -16.68 -8.52 -21.19
CA ALA A 191 -16.39 -8.26 -22.59
C ALA A 191 -16.12 -9.55 -23.41
N GLY A 192 -15.78 -10.66 -22.75
CA GLY A 192 -15.47 -11.94 -23.39
C GLY A 192 -14.06 -12.03 -24.00
N SER A 193 -13.30 -10.94 -24.04
CA SER A 193 -11.90 -10.91 -24.43
C SER A 193 -11.18 -9.67 -23.88
N THR A 194 -9.86 -9.77 -23.74
CA THR A 194 -9.00 -8.63 -23.33
C THR A 194 -9.12 -7.47 -24.32
N ILE A 195 -9.08 -7.76 -25.62
CA ILE A 195 -9.13 -6.73 -26.69
C ILE A 195 -10.45 -5.98 -26.64
N GLU A 196 -11.58 -6.70 -26.50
CA GLU A 196 -12.89 -6.07 -26.45
C GLU A 196 -13.07 -5.23 -25.19
N SER A 197 -12.54 -5.67 -24.03
CA SER A 197 -12.54 -4.86 -22.81
C SER A 197 -11.76 -3.54 -22.99
N VAL A 198 -10.66 -3.57 -23.73
CA VAL A 198 -9.89 -2.36 -24.07
C VAL A 198 -10.67 -1.44 -24.98
N ARG A 199 -11.35 -1.98 -26.01
CA ARG A 199 -12.20 -1.19 -26.92
C ARG A 199 -13.32 -0.47 -26.15
N MET A 200 -14.02 -1.20 -25.26
CA MET A 200 -15.08 -0.64 -24.41
C MET A 200 -14.51 0.45 -23.48
N PHE A 201 -13.37 0.19 -22.86
CA PHE A 201 -12.72 1.16 -21.98
C PHE A 201 -12.33 2.43 -22.74
N HIS A 202 -11.63 2.31 -23.84
CA HIS A 202 -11.17 3.46 -24.62
C HIS A 202 -12.32 4.25 -25.26
N ALA A 203 -13.37 3.59 -25.72
CA ALA A 203 -14.58 4.26 -26.21
C ALA A 203 -15.28 5.09 -25.13
N THR A 204 -15.23 4.63 -23.87
CA THR A 204 -15.86 5.32 -22.73
C THR A 204 -14.95 6.43 -22.17
N PHE A 205 -13.64 6.17 -22.12
CA PHE A 205 -12.63 7.04 -21.51
C PHE A 205 -11.50 7.37 -22.50
N PRO A 206 -11.77 8.08 -23.61
CA PRO A 206 -10.81 8.24 -24.72
C PRO A 206 -9.58 9.08 -24.36
N LYS A 207 -9.61 9.80 -23.22
CA LYS A 207 -8.49 10.63 -22.76
C LYS A 207 -7.62 9.93 -21.72
N GLU A 208 -8.03 8.76 -21.25
CA GLU A 208 -7.29 8.00 -20.26
C GLU A 208 -6.28 7.06 -20.93
N ASN A 209 -5.22 6.74 -20.19
CA ASN A 209 -4.27 5.71 -20.62
C ASN A 209 -4.95 4.34 -20.64
N ILE A 210 -4.69 3.58 -21.70
CA ILE A 210 -5.10 2.18 -21.77
C ILE A 210 -4.19 1.35 -20.86
N VAL A 211 -4.77 0.65 -19.88
CA VAL A 211 -4.02 -0.29 -19.04
C VAL A 211 -4.59 -1.68 -19.25
N ILE A 212 -3.89 -2.48 -20.05
CA ILE A 212 -4.28 -3.83 -20.43
C ILE A 212 -4.17 -4.75 -19.21
N LEU A 213 -5.16 -5.63 -18.99
CA LEU A 213 -5.17 -6.68 -17.96
C LEU A 213 -5.33 -8.04 -18.67
N PRO A 214 -4.24 -8.69 -19.13
CA PRO A 214 -4.28 -9.77 -20.09
C PRO A 214 -4.30 -11.18 -19.47
N ASP A 215 -4.22 -11.29 -18.15
CA ASP A 215 -4.07 -12.56 -17.45
C ASP A 215 -5.38 -13.36 -17.29
N TYR A 216 -6.56 -12.74 -17.48
CA TYR A 216 -7.86 -13.39 -17.30
C TYR A 216 -8.01 -14.67 -18.15
N PHE A 217 -7.59 -14.62 -19.41
CA PHE A 217 -7.62 -15.77 -20.33
C PHE A 217 -6.27 -16.45 -20.50
N GLY A 218 -5.24 -16.06 -19.73
CA GLY A 218 -3.89 -16.61 -19.82
C GLY A 218 -3.15 -16.24 -21.11
N LYS A 219 -3.44 -15.08 -21.69
CA LYS A 219 -2.88 -14.57 -22.95
C LYS A 219 -2.07 -13.30 -22.74
N GLU A 220 -1.19 -13.32 -21.75
CA GLU A 220 -0.47 -12.14 -21.30
C GLU A 220 0.37 -11.49 -22.42
N ILE A 221 0.98 -12.32 -23.26
CA ILE A 221 1.86 -11.87 -24.33
C ILE A 221 1.06 -11.54 -25.59
N SER A 222 0.26 -12.52 -26.07
CA SER A 222 -0.45 -12.40 -27.34
C SER A 222 -1.49 -11.28 -27.33
N ASP A 223 -2.27 -11.15 -26.25
CA ASP A 223 -3.26 -10.08 -26.13
C ASP A 223 -2.59 -8.71 -25.96
N SER A 224 -1.49 -8.61 -25.19
CA SER A 224 -0.74 -7.36 -25.04
C SER A 224 -0.21 -6.86 -26.39
N ILE A 225 0.41 -7.74 -27.18
CA ILE A 225 0.92 -7.40 -28.52
C ILE A 225 -0.23 -6.98 -29.43
N SER A 226 -1.36 -7.70 -29.41
CA SER A 226 -2.51 -7.41 -30.25
C SER A 226 -3.11 -6.03 -29.95
N VAL A 227 -3.25 -5.67 -28.68
CA VAL A 227 -3.73 -4.33 -28.27
C VAL A 227 -2.72 -3.26 -28.65
N CYS A 228 -1.42 -3.47 -28.44
CA CYS A 228 -0.39 -2.51 -28.85
C CYS A 228 -0.41 -2.24 -30.37
N ARG A 229 -0.66 -3.26 -31.19
CA ARG A 229 -0.82 -3.10 -32.65
C ARG A 229 -2.07 -2.31 -33.00
N GLU A 230 -3.21 -2.65 -32.42
CA GLU A 230 -4.48 -1.96 -32.70
C GLU A 230 -4.44 -0.48 -32.28
N TYR A 231 -3.81 -0.18 -31.14
CA TYR A 231 -3.67 1.16 -30.58
C TYR A 231 -2.25 1.73 -30.74
N ASN A 232 -1.55 1.41 -31.84
CA ASN A 232 -0.16 1.81 -32.07
C ASN A 232 0.05 3.32 -31.95
N HIS A 233 -0.87 4.15 -32.43
CA HIS A 233 -0.81 5.61 -32.33
C HIS A 233 -0.81 6.14 -30.88
N LEU A 234 -1.34 5.36 -29.92
CA LEU A 234 -1.29 5.63 -28.48
C LEU A 234 -0.07 4.95 -27.82
N ALA A 235 0.28 3.75 -28.28
CA ALA A 235 1.40 2.98 -27.77
C ALA A 235 2.72 3.73 -27.94
N VAL A 236 2.97 4.32 -29.12
CA VAL A 236 4.17 5.15 -29.37
C VAL A 236 4.26 6.38 -28.47
N LYS A 237 3.14 6.85 -27.93
CA LYS A 237 3.07 7.95 -26.95
C LYS A 237 3.16 7.46 -25.51
N SER A 238 3.44 6.17 -25.28
CA SER A 238 3.46 5.55 -23.93
C SER A 238 2.12 5.66 -23.18
N MET A 239 1.00 5.70 -23.91
CA MET A 239 -0.36 5.74 -23.35
C MET A 239 -0.99 4.34 -23.25
N VAL A 240 -0.32 3.30 -23.72
CA VAL A 240 -0.70 1.89 -23.56
C VAL A 240 0.25 1.24 -22.56
N LEU A 241 -0.30 0.65 -21.52
CA LEU A 241 0.41 0.04 -20.40
C LEU A 241 -0.10 -1.38 -20.19
N VAL A 242 0.74 -2.29 -19.74
CA VAL A 242 0.34 -3.65 -19.37
C VAL A 242 0.41 -3.81 -17.85
N ARG A 243 -0.66 -4.33 -17.25
CA ARG A 243 -0.72 -4.75 -15.87
C ARG A 243 -0.74 -6.27 -15.80
N LEU A 244 0.35 -6.86 -15.32
CA LEU A 244 0.37 -8.28 -14.99
C LEU A 244 -0.25 -8.48 -13.60
N ASP A 245 -1.21 -9.40 -13.51
CA ASP A 245 -1.89 -9.80 -12.26
C ASP A 245 -2.04 -11.34 -12.21
N THR A 246 -1.16 -12.04 -12.94
CA THR A 246 -1.16 -13.49 -13.10
C THR A 246 -1.02 -14.16 -11.73
N PRO A 247 -1.95 -15.08 -11.38
CA PRO A 247 -1.90 -15.77 -10.08
C PRO A 247 -0.69 -16.68 -9.97
N SER A 248 -0.18 -16.86 -8.74
CA SER A 248 0.99 -17.69 -8.44
C SER A 248 0.83 -19.19 -8.76
N GLY A 249 -0.35 -19.64 -9.17
CA GLY A 249 -0.62 -21.02 -9.56
C GLY A 249 -0.20 -21.40 -10.99
N ARG A 250 0.20 -20.42 -11.84
CA ARG A 250 0.63 -20.68 -13.22
C ARG A 250 1.68 -19.68 -13.70
N TYR A 251 2.45 -20.06 -14.69
CA TYR A 251 3.31 -19.13 -15.42
C TYR A 251 2.50 -18.26 -16.39
N ILE A 252 3.05 -17.11 -16.77
CA ILE A 252 2.49 -16.29 -17.87
C ILE A 252 2.63 -17.06 -19.18
N GLU A 253 1.85 -16.65 -20.19
CA GLU A 253 1.83 -17.25 -21.52
C GLU A 253 3.24 -17.48 -22.08
N GLY A 254 3.56 -18.73 -22.41
CA GLY A 254 4.82 -19.13 -23.05
C GLY A 254 6.03 -19.22 -22.13
N LEU A 255 5.90 -18.92 -20.84
CA LEU A 255 6.95 -19.06 -19.85
C LEU A 255 6.80 -20.38 -19.07
N ASP A 256 7.92 -20.93 -18.63
CA ASP A 256 8.04 -22.08 -17.75
C ASP A 256 9.25 -21.89 -16.81
N LEU A 257 9.49 -22.85 -15.91
CA LEU A 257 10.58 -22.78 -14.94
C LEU A 257 11.96 -22.70 -15.63
N ALA A 258 12.21 -23.53 -16.63
CA ALA A 258 13.51 -23.58 -17.32
C ALA A 258 13.81 -22.28 -18.06
N LYS A 259 12.82 -21.75 -18.79
CA LYS A 259 12.94 -20.45 -19.45
C LYS A 259 13.11 -19.31 -18.45
N SER A 260 12.45 -19.39 -17.29
CA SER A 260 12.58 -18.40 -16.23
C SER A 260 14.01 -18.32 -15.70
N TYR A 261 14.64 -19.47 -15.43
CA TYR A 261 16.05 -19.52 -15.04
C TYR A 261 16.96 -18.94 -16.13
N ASN A 262 16.81 -19.38 -17.38
CA ASN A 262 17.61 -18.88 -18.50
C ASN A 262 17.52 -17.34 -18.67
N ILE A 263 16.33 -16.78 -18.45
CA ILE A 263 16.12 -15.33 -18.52
C ILE A 263 16.87 -14.63 -17.38
N ILE A 264 16.73 -15.11 -16.15
CA ILE A 264 17.38 -14.46 -14.99
C ILE A 264 18.90 -14.63 -15.07
N GLU A 265 19.41 -15.79 -15.45
CA GLU A 265 20.85 -16.00 -15.68
C GLU A 265 21.41 -15.03 -16.74
N LYS A 266 20.67 -14.78 -17.80
CA LYS A 266 21.10 -13.88 -18.88
C LYS A 266 21.03 -12.40 -18.53
N TYR A 267 19.97 -11.95 -17.85
CA TYR A 267 19.67 -10.53 -17.67
C TYR A 267 19.86 -10.02 -16.23
N ALA A 268 19.94 -10.93 -15.27
CA ALA A 268 20.15 -10.60 -13.85
C ALA A 268 20.98 -11.69 -13.14
N PRO A 269 22.17 -12.09 -13.67
CA PRO A 269 22.94 -13.23 -13.19
C PRO A 269 23.31 -13.15 -11.70
N GLN A 270 23.54 -11.95 -11.19
CA GLN A 270 23.85 -11.73 -9.76
C GLN A 270 22.72 -12.18 -8.84
N SER A 271 21.46 -12.11 -9.31
CA SER A 271 20.29 -12.49 -8.50
C SER A 271 20.23 -14.01 -8.22
N ILE A 272 20.85 -14.86 -9.06
CA ILE A 272 20.90 -16.32 -8.88
C ILE A 272 22.17 -16.75 -8.14
N SER A 273 23.28 -16.02 -8.31
CA SER A 273 24.58 -16.35 -7.68
C SER A 273 24.58 -16.18 -6.17
N GLU A 274 23.68 -15.39 -5.62
CA GLU A 274 23.49 -15.20 -4.18
C GLU A 274 22.63 -16.34 -3.60
N TYR A 275 22.95 -16.78 -2.36
CA TYR A 275 22.09 -17.74 -1.66
C TYR A 275 20.71 -17.11 -1.44
N ARG A 276 19.67 -17.84 -1.89
CA ARG A 276 18.28 -17.41 -1.79
C ARG A 276 17.45 -18.46 -1.07
N SER A 277 16.49 -18.00 -0.27
CA SER A 277 15.45 -18.87 0.25
C SER A 277 14.54 -19.38 -0.88
N GLU A 278 13.81 -20.47 -0.64
CA GLU A 278 12.82 -20.99 -1.61
C GLU A 278 11.79 -19.93 -2.00
N GLU A 279 11.39 -19.08 -1.04
CA GLU A 279 10.44 -17.99 -1.27
C GLU A 279 11.03 -16.92 -2.18
N GLU A 280 12.28 -16.52 -1.96
CA GLU A 280 12.97 -15.55 -2.83
C GLU A 280 13.16 -16.11 -4.26
N LEU A 281 13.45 -17.38 -4.42
CA LEU A 281 13.52 -18.01 -5.73
C LEU A 281 12.18 -18.04 -6.45
N LYS A 282 11.06 -18.23 -5.73
CA LYS A 282 9.72 -18.10 -6.32
C LYS A 282 9.46 -16.70 -6.88
N HIS A 283 9.94 -15.67 -6.22
CA HIS A 283 9.82 -14.29 -6.74
C HIS A 283 10.70 -14.03 -7.97
N LEU A 284 11.81 -14.73 -8.11
CA LEU A 284 12.70 -14.58 -9.27
C LEU A 284 12.22 -15.37 -10.47
N VAL A 285 11.96 -16.66 -10.30
CA VAL A 285 11.75 -17.62 -11.40
C VAL A 285 10.45 -18.42 -11.31
N GLY A 286 9.67 -18.25 -10.24
CA GLY A 286 8.44 -18.99 -10.00
C GLY A 286 7.27 -18.55 -10.88
N PRO A 287 6.12 -19.24 -10.75
CA PRO A 287 4.90 -18.87 -11.43
C PRO A 287 4.32 -17.55 -10.89
N GLY A 288 3.35 -16.99 -11.61
CA GLY A 288 2.78 -15.67 -11.31
C GLY A 288 3.61 -14.53 -11.89
N VAL A 289 3.55 -13.38 -11.23
CA VAL A 289 4.30 -12.18 -11.63
C VAL A 289 5.70 -12.21 -11.01
N SER A 290 6.58 -13.04 -11.56
CA SER A 290 7.99 -13.13 -11.15
C SER A 290 8.87 -12.14 -11.91
N ALA A 291 10.12 -11.98 -11.47
CA ALA A 291 11.10 -11.16 -12.19
C ALA A 291 11.32 -11.69 -13.63
N ALA A 292 11.36 -13.01 -13.80
CA ALA A 292 11.46 -13.64 -15.11
C ALA A 292 10.24 -13.33 -16.00
N ALA A 293 9.03 -13.33 -15.44
CA ALA A 293 7.81 -12.97 -16.17
C ALA A 293 7.87 -11.54 -16.71
N LEU A 294 8.38 -10.62 -15.91
CA LEU A 294 8.53 -9.21 -16.30
C LEU A 294 9.59 -9.02 -17.40
N TRP A 295 10.73 -9.71 -17.27
CA TRP A 295 11.74 -9.73 -18.32
C TRP A 295 11.21 -10.36 -19.60
N TYR A 296 10.47 -11.48 -19.49
CA TYR A 296 9.91 -12.19 -20.65
C TYR A 296 8.92 -11.30 -21.43
N LEU A 297 8.02 -10.62 -20.73
CA LEU A 297 7.11 -9.66 -21.35
C LEU A 297 7.88 -8.53 -22.08
N LYS A 298 8.91 -7.96 -21.43
CA LYS A 298 9.75 -6.92 -22.02
C LYS A 298 10.49 -7.41 -23.27
N LEU A 299 10.97 -8.65 -23.27
CA LEU A 299 11.64 -9.22 -24.44
C LEU A 299 10.67 -9.51 -25.58
N SER A 300 9.43 -9.91 -25.25
CA SER A 300 8.37 -10.17 -26.23
C SER A 300 7.91 -8.89 -26.91
N ASP A 301 7.93 -7.75 -26.21
CA ASP A 301 7.66 -6.43 -26.79
C ASP A 301 8.73 -6.03 -27.85
N ASN A 302 9.99 -6.37 -27.60
CA ASN A 302 11.06 -6.15 -28.59
C ASN A 302 10.90 -7.01 -29.87
N LEU A 303 10.08 -8.07 -29.83
CA LEU A 303 9.73 -8.88 -30.99
C LEU A 303 8.62 -8.24 -31.86
N CYS A 304 7.95 -7.25 -31.35
CA CYS A 304 6.97 -6.47 -32.10
C CYS A 304 7.69 -5.39 -32.94
N THR A 305 8.24 -5.79 -34.09
CA THR A 305 8.95 -4.89 -35.03
C THR A 305 8.10 -3.77 -35.58
N ASP A 306 6.75 -3.92 -35.53
CA ASP A 306 5.80 -2.94 -36.07
C ASP A 306 5.42 -1.86 -35.04
N CYS A 307 5.61 -2.14 -33.74
CA CYS A 307 5.40 -1.17 -32.67
C CYS A 307 6.75 -0.63 -32.21
N GLN A 308 7.17 0.54 -32.67
CA GLN A 308 8.30 1.24 -32.02
C GLN A 308 7.97 1.69 -30.58
N SER A 309 6.98 1.07 -29.97
CA SER A 309 6.47 1.38 -28.65
C SER A 309 7.39 0.79 -27.58
N ARG A 310 8.01 1.65 -26.82
CA ARG A 310 8.59 1.26 -25.53
C ARG A 310 7.44 0.98 -24.57
N LEU A 311 7.07 -0.28 -24.41
CA LEU A 311 6.13 -0.70 -23.35
C LEU A 311 6.73 -0.25 -22.02
N LEU A 312 6.18 0.78 -21.43
CA LEU A 312 6.57 1.24 -20.10
C LEU A 312 5.95 0.26 -19.10
N LEU A 313 6.70 -0.80 -18.79
CA LEU A 313 6.39 -1.69 -17.67
C LEU A 313 6.40 -0.86 -16.38
N ARG A 314 5.24 -0.32 -15.99
CA ARG A 314 5.02 0.21 -14.66
C ARG A 314 4.62 -0.95 -13.76
N PHE A 315 5.60 -1.45 -13.02
CA PHE A 315 5.44 -2.53 -12.08
C PHE A 315 4.41 -2.20 -11.00
N HIS A 316 3.43 -3.06 -10.83
CA HIS A 316 2.57 -3.09 -9.67
C HIS A 316 3.01 -4.26 -8.79
N TYR A 317 4.09 -4.07 -8.03
CA TYR A 317 4.50 -4.98 -6.97
C TYR A 317 3.71 -4.61 -5.72
N LEU A 318 2.57 -5.26 -5.45
CA LEU A 318 1.73 -4.82 -4.32
C LEU A 318 1.04 -5.91 -3.53
N PHE A 319 1.08 -7.19 -3.95
CA PHE A 319 0.15 -8.14 -3.35
C PHE A 319 0.72 -9.01 -2.23
N HIS A 320 2.03 -9.20 -2.08
CA HIS A 320 2.56 -10.17 -1.12
C HIS A 320 3.14 -9.62 0.19
N GLU A 321 3.55 -8.37 0.27
CA GLU A 321 4.12 -7.84 1.52
C GLU A 321 3.09 -7.21 2.46
N PHE A 322 1.92 -6.82 2.00
CA PHE A 322 0.85 -6.35 2.90
C PHE A 322 0.27 -7.48 3.77
N PHE A 323 0.29 -8.74 3.33
CA PHE A 323 -0.11 -9.90 4.14
C PHE A 323 0.88 -10.27 5.25
N ARG A 324 2.15 -9.87 5.16
CA ARG A 324 3.10 -9.99 6.29
C ARG A 324 2.72 -9.11 7.48
N ILE A 325 1.84 -8.14 7.32
CA ILE A 325 1.35 -7.30 8.42
C ILE A 325 0.47 -8.12 9.36
N GLU A 326 -0.37 -9.02 8.86
CA GLU A 326 -1.25 -9.83 9.72
C GLU A 326 -0.48 -10.81 10.59
N GLN A 327 0.55 -11.47 10.08
CA GLN A 327 1.38 -12.39 10.88
C GLN A 327 2.29 -11.67 11.88
N SER A 328 2.73 -10.44 11.60
CA SER A 328 3.65 -9.72 12.47
C SER A 328 2.99 -8.86 13.56
N ILE A 329 1.67 -8.74 13.55
CA ILE A 329 0.91 -8.05 14.61
C ILE A 329 0.64 -8.99 15.81
N TRP A 330 0.67 -10.31 15.61
CA TRP A 330 0.33 -11.32 16.62
C TRP A 330 1.55 -12.01 17.23
N ASP A 331 2.75 -11.89 16.66
CA ASP A 331 4.04 -12.29 17.25
C ASP A 331 4.68 -11.09 18.00
#